data_4f4653f03cd4b840344dda59a7e389dc
#
_entry.id   4f4653f03cd4b840344dda59a7e389dc
#
_cell.length_a   1.000
_cell.length_b   1.000
_cell.length_c   1.000
_cell.angle_alpha   90.00
_cell.angle_beta   90.00
_cell.angle_gamma   90.00
#
_symmetry.space_group_name_H-M   'P 1'
#
loop_
_entity.id
_entity.type
_entity.pdbx_description
1 polymer ?
#
loop_
_entity_poly.entity_id
_entity_poly.type
_entity_poly.pdbx_seq_one_letter_code
_entity_poly.pdbx_strand_id
1 'polypeptide(L)'
;MSNWLEALRDRIVVRSQVAKRKLDANLARRQLDRKLYAVGAGFLTLVRQGRVAVPNDIAALVREARELEERLEAQRDEIVALQSEA
;
A
#
# COMPACT_ATOMS: atom_id res chain seq x y z
N MET A 1 41.13 17.52 22.37
CA MET A 1 40.84 16.11 22.22
C MET A 1 39.33 15.76 22.44
N SER A 2 38.61 16.60 23.13
CA SER A 2 37.16 16.39 23.35
C SER A 2 36.28 16.65 22.11
N ASN A 3 36.78 17.43 21.13
CA ASN A 3 35.98 17.86 19.96
C ASN A 3 35.58 16.72 19.01
N TRP A 4 36.43 15.69 18.87
CA TRP A 4 36.10 14.58 17.98
C TRP A 4 35.05 13.65 18.59
N LEU A 5 35.04 13.51 19.92
CA LEU A 5 34.02 12.76 20.63
C LEU A 5 32.67 13.45 20.56
N GLU A 6 32.65 14.77 20.71
CA GLU A 6 31.45 15.58 20.56
C GLU A 6 30.91 15.52 19.13
N ALA A 7 31.79 15.64 18.12
CA ALA A 7 31.41 15.52 16.73
C ALA A 7 30.85 14.11 16.40
N LEU A 8 31.45 13.05 16.96
CA LEU A 8 30.98 11.70 16.80
C LEU A 8 29.62 11.51 17.46
N ARG A 9 29.44 12.04 18.65
CA ARG A 9 28.19 12.03 19.40
C ARG A 9 27.05 12.72 18.61
N ASP A 10 27.36 13.92 18.07
CA ASP A 10 26.42 14.67 17.26
C ASP A 10 25.97 13.89 15.99
N ARG A 11 26.94 13.22 15.34
CA ARG A 11 26.66 12.38 14.19
C ARG A 11 25.76 11.20 14.53
N ILE A 12 25.98 10.57 15.67
CA ILE A 12 25.15 9.46 16.15
C ILE A 12 23.73 9.95 16.43
N VAL A 13 23.58 11.10 17.08
CA VAL A 13 22.27 11.70 17.37
C VAL A 13 21.54 12.04 16.08
N VAL A 14 22.20 12.65 15.10
CA VAL A 14 21.60 12.98 13.80
C VAL A 14 21.16 11.72 13.07
N ARG A 15 22.00 10.67 13.03
CA ARG A 15 21.64 9.39 12.40
C ARG A 15 20.44 8.74 13.07
N SER A 16 20.37 8.80 14.40
CA SER A 16 19.24 8.27 15.16
C SER A 16 17.94 9.03 14.83
N GLN A 17 18.03 10.36 14.73
CA GLN A 17 16.88 11.18 14.35
C GLN A 17 16.42 10.90 12.93
N VAL A 18 17.35 10.75 11.98
CA VAL A 18 17.04 10.42 10.59
C VAL A 18 16.38 9.04 10.51
N ALA A 19 16.91 8.04 11.20
CA ALA A 19 16.35 6.69 11.23
C ALA A 19 14.92 6.70 11.79
N LYS A 20 14.70 7.44 12.87
CA LYS A 20 13.37 7.58 13.47
C LYS A 20 12.38 8.23 12.51
N ARG A 21 12.79 9.31 11.84
CA ARG A 21 11.93 9.99 10.86
C ARG A 21 11.62 9.12 9.65
N LYS A 22 12.58 8.32 9.18
CA LYS A 22 12.35 7.36 8.10
C LYS A 22 11.35 6.28 8.51
N LEU A 23 11.46 5.79 9.74
CA LEU A 23 10.52 4.81 10.29
C LEU A 23 9.11 5.40 10.38
N ASP A 24 8.99 6.62 10.90
CA ASP A 24 7.71 7.33 10.99
C ASP A 24 7.11 7.56 9.60
N ALA A 25 7.92 7.94 8.62
CA ALA A 25 7.48 8.12 7.24
C ALA A 25 7.00 6.81 6.61
N ASN A 26 7.70 5.71 6.86
CA ASN A 26 7.28 4.39 6.38
C ASN A 26 5.97 3.93 6.99
N LEU A 27 5.77 4.18 8.28
CA LEU A 27 4.51 3.88 8.95
C LEU A 27 3.36 4.71 8.39
N ALA A 28 3.58 6.02 8.18
CA ALA A 28 2.60 6.91 7.58
C ALA A 28 2.24 6.46 6.17
N ARG A 29 3.23 6.03 5.38
CA ARG A 29 3.00 5.52 4.02
C ARG A 29 2.14 4.26 4.03
N ARG A 30 2.41 3.33 4.93
CA ARG A 30 1.60 2.11 5.08
C ARG A 30 0.16 2.45 5.46
N GLN A 31 -0.03 3.41 6.36
CA GLN A 31 -1.36 3.88 6.73
C GLN A 31 -2.08 4.53 5.55
N LEU A 32 -1.38 5.35 4.79
CA LEU A 32 -1.91 5.97 3.57
C LEU A 32 -2.32 4.91 2.55
N ASP A 33 -1.46 3.92 2.29
CA ASP A 33 -1.75 2.85 1.35
C ASP A 33 -3.01 2.06 1.75
N ARG A 34 -3.19 1.78 3.03
CA ARG A 34 -4.41 1.14 3.55
C ARG A 34 -5.65 1.99 3.33
N LYS A 35 -5.54 3.30 3.56
CA LYS A 35 -6.65 4.23 3.36
C LYS A 35 -6.99 4.37 1.88
N LEU A 36 -5.99 4.46 1.03
CA LEU A 36 -6.19 4.50 -0.42
C LEU A 36 -6.83 3.21 -0.93
N TYR A 37 -6.42 2.07 -0.41
CA TYR A 37 -7.04 0.79 -0.73
C TYR A 37 -8.52 0.78 -0.33
N ALA A 38 -8.84 1.23 0.87
CA ALA A 38 -10.22 1.29 1.35
C ALA A 38 -11.08 2.24 0.50
N VAL A 39 -10.53 3.40 0.13
CA VAL A 39 -11.20 4.35 -0.77
C VAL A 39 -11.44 3.72 -2.13
N GLY A 40 -10.43 3.06 -2.70
CA GLY A 40 -10.54 2.40 -4.00
C GLY A 40 -11.57 1.28 -4.00
N ALA A 41 -11.54 0.43 -2.97
CA ALA A 41 -12.51 -0.66 -2.82
C ALA A 41 -13.93 -0.14 -2.66
N GLY A 42 -14.12 0.91 -1.88
CA GLY A 42 -15.42 1.57 -1.71
C GLY A 42 -15.92 2.19 -3.00
N PHE A 43 -15.03 2.82 -3.75
CA PHE A 43 -15.36 3.40 -5.06
C PHE A 43 -15.78 2.32 -6.07
N LEU A 44 -15.04 1.22 -6.16
CA LEU A 44 -15.40 0.09 -7.03
C LEU A 44 -16.76 -0.49 -6.67
N THR A 45 -17.08 -0.56 -5.39
CA THR A 45 -18.41 -1.02 -4.93
C THR A 45 -19.51 -0.06 -5.41
N LEU A 46 -19.30 1.25 -5.27
CA LEU A 46 -20.26 2.25 -5.74
C LEU A 46 -20.47 2.18 -7.26
N VAL A 47 -19.43 1.98 -8.03
CA VAL A 47 -19.50 1.82 -9.49
C VAL A 47 -20.27 0.56 -9.85
N ARG A 48 -19.99 -0.55 -9.15
CA ARG A 48 -20.69 -1.84 -9.36
C ARG A 48 -22.18 -1.73 -9.08
N GLN A 49 -22.56 -0.92 -8.10
CA GLN A 49 -23.96 -0.67 -7.75
C GLN A 49 -24.64 0.37 -8.65
N GLY A 50 -23.92 0.94 -9.60
CA GLY A 50 -24.46 1.99 -10.47
C GLY A 50 -24.73 3.32 -9.77
N ARG A 51 -24.15 3.55 -8.59
CA ARG A 51 -24.41 4.73 -7.76
C ARG A 51 -23.54 5.93 -8.12
N VAL A 52 -22.51 5.72 -8.93
CA VAL A 52 -21.58 6.76 -9.35
C VAL A 52 -21.36 6.65 -10.85
N ALA A 53 -21.49 7.76 -11.56
CA ALA A 53 -21.08 7.88 -12.95
C ALA A 53 -19.58 8.19 -13.01
N VAL A 54 -18.85 7.49 -13.88
CA VAL A 54 -17.41 7.67 -14.04
C VAL A 54 -17.07 8.13 -15.44
N PRO A 55 -16.10 9.07 -15.59
CA PRO A 55 -15.54 9.43 -16.89
C PRO A 55 -14.93 8.22 -17.59
N ASN A 56 -14.83 8.28 -18.93
CA ASN A 56 -14.37 7.16 -19.73
C ASN A 56 -12.97 6.66 -19.37
N ASP A 57 -12.05 7.55 -19.04
CA ASP A 57 -10.69 7.20 -18.62
C ASP A 57 -10.68 6.43 -17.28
N ILE A 58 -11.52 6.86 -16.35
CA ILE A 58 -11.66 6.17 -15.05
C ILE A 58 -12.42 4.84 -15.24
N ALA A 59 -13.39 4.78 -16.14
CA ALA A 59 -14.12 3.54 -16.46
C ALA A 59 -13.16 2.45 -16.96
N ALA A 60 -12.18 2.81 -17.78
CA ALA A 60 -11.16 1.88 -18.25
C ALA A 60 -10.33 1.31 -17.09
N LEU A 61 -9.88 2.18 -16.17
CA LEU A 61 -9.13 1.76 -14.97
C LEU A 61 -9.95 0.86 -14.07
N VAL A 62 -11.24 1.15 -13.89
CA VAL A 62 -12.16 0.31 -13.09
C VAL A 62 -12.28 -1.09 -13.71
N ARG A 63 -12.38 -1.17 -15.02
CA ARG A 63 -12.45 -2.44 -15.73
C ARG A 63 -11.19 -3.26 -15.55
N GLU A 64 -10.04 -2.63 -15.72
CA GLU A 64 -8.73 -3.27 -15.50
C GLU A 64 -8.57 -3.77 -14.06
N ALA A 65 -8.98 -2.97 -13.09
CA ALA A 65 -8.95 -3.36 -11.68
C ALA A 65 -9.82 -4.59 -11.41
N ARG A 66 -11.03 -4.64 -11.97
CA ARG A 66 -11.91 -5.79 -11.84
C ARG A 66 -11.33 -7.05 -12.46
N GLU A 67 -10.74 -6.93 -13.64
CA GLU A 67 -10.08 -8.06 -14.30
C GLU A 67 -8.93 -8.62 -13.46
N LEU A 68 -8.14 -7.74 -12.83
CA LEU A 68 -7.05 -8.14 -11.94
C LEU A 68 -7.57 -8.79 -10.65
N GLU A 69 -8.65 -8.28 -10.08
CA GLU A 69 -9.29 -8.88 -8.90
C GLU A 69 -9.80 -10.29 -9.21
N GLU A 70 -10.46 -10.48 -10.34
CA GLU A 70 -10.95 -11.78 -10.78
C GLU A 70 -9.79 -12.76 -11.01
N ARG A 71 -8.71 -12.30 -11.61
CA ARG A 71 -7.51 -13.11 -11.83
C ARG A 71 -6.86 -13.52 -10.52
N LEU A 72 -6.76 -12.57 -9.58
CA LEU A 72 -6.19 -12.83 -8.27
C LEU A 72 -7.03 -13.86 -7.50
N GLU A 73 -8.35 -13.73 -7.54
CA GLU A 73 -9.26 -14.67 -6.90
C GLU A 73 -9.12 -16.07 -7.50
N ALA A 74 -9.07 -16.18 -8.83
CA ALA A 74 -8.86 -17.44 -9.51
C ALA A 74 -7.51 -18.08 -9.13
N GLN A 75 -6.45 -17.30 -9.03
CA GLN A 75 -5.14 -17.79 -8.61
C GLN A 75 -5.14 -18.27 -7.15
N ARG A 76 -5.85 -17.57 -6.28
CA ARG A 76 -6.01 -18.00 -4.88
C ARG A 76 -6.77 -19.31 -4.78
N ASP A 77 -7.81 -19.48 -5.57
CA ASP A 77 -8.59 -20.70 -5.62
C ASP A 77 -7.74 -21.89 -6.11
N GLU A 78 -6.89 -21.69 -7.12
CA GLU A 78 -5.95 -22.68 -7.60
C GLU A 78 -4.95 -23.09 -6.52
N ILE A 79 -4.42 -22.13 -5.78
CA ILE A 79 -3.48 -22.39 -4.68
C ILE A 79 -4.16 -23.22 -3.59
N VAL A 80 -5.38 -22.88 -3.21
CA VAL A 80 -6.14 -23.62 -2.22
C VAL A 80 -6.41 -25.06 -2.71
N ALA A 81 -6.79 -25.23 -3.97
CA ALA A 81 -7.03 -26.53 -4.56
C ALA A 81 -5.76 -27.41 -4.55
N LEU A 82 -4.60 -26.85 -4.91
CA LEU A 82 -3.32 -27.55 -4.89
C LEU A 82 -2.89 -27.91 -3.47
N GLN A 83 -3.11 -27.04 -2.50
CA GLN A 83 -2.83 -27.33 -1.09
C GLN A 83 -3.73 -28.43 -0.54
N SER A 84 -4.98 -28.53 -1.01
CA SER A 84 -5.91 -29.56 -0.60
C SER A 84 -5.52 -30.95 -1.14
N GLU A 85 -4.85 -31.01 -2.28
CA GLU A 85 -4.38 -32.25 -2.87
C GLU A 85 -3.10 -32.78 -2.20
N ALA A 86 -2.38 -31.90 -1.51
CA ALA A 86 -1.17 -32.28 -0.78
C ALA A 86 -1.52 -32.81 0.60
#